data_837cc89230edc9641df4e08fd3a0711c
#
_entry.id   837cc89230edc9641df4e08fd3a0711c
#
_cell.length_a   1.000
_cell.length_b   1.000
_cell.length_c   1.000
_cell.angle_alpha   90.00
_cell.angle_beta   90.00
_cell.angle_gamma   90.00
#
_symmetry.space_group_name_H-M   'P 1'
#
loop_
_entity.id
_entity.type
_entity.pdbx_description
1 polymer ?
#
loop_
_entity_poly.entity_id
_entity_poly.type
_entity_poly.pdbx_seq_one_letter_code
_entity_poly.pdbx_strand_id
1 'polypeptide(L)'
;SNAVILATGVYLNSTIYIVECTFNEVPNVVGYAAHLTDKLVDLGLNMRRFKTWTPAIIHRDSIDFSQMEIQEGDAKITPFSFMSDKLEIDQVPCHLARTNTDTHKVILDNIERSAMYSGKVNATGARYCPSIEDKVVRFSDKESHQTFIEPEGLNTKEMYIQGISTSLPFEVQVQIYKSMKGLENA
;
A
#
# COMPACT_ATOMS: atom_id res chain seq x y z
N SER A 1 22.54 18.78 22.23
CA SER A 1 22.05 17.42 22.51
C SER A 1 23.22 16.46 22.48
N ASN A 2 23.21 15.46 23.34
CA ASN A 2 24.25 14.40 23.35
C ASN A 2 23.91 13.27 22.37
N ALA A 3 22.62 13.18 21.94
CA ALA A 3 22.13 12.23 20.96
C ALA A 3 20.90 12.80 20.26
N VAL A 4 20.67 12.35 19.02
CA VAL A 4 19.50 12.67 18.21
C VAL A 4 18.97 11.38 17.61
N ILE A 5 17.66 11.17 17.69
CA ILE A 5 16.96 10.05 17.06
C ILE A 5 16.20 10.59 15.84
N LEU A 6 16.50 10.05 14.66
CA LEU A 6 15.79 10.37 13.42
C LEU A 6 14.63 9.39 13.23
N ALA A 7 13.41 9.91 13.22
CA ALA A 7 12.19 9.12 13.01
C ALA A 7 11.31 9.83 11.95
N THR A 8 11.88 10.02 10.77
CA THR A 8 11.36 10.88 9.70
C THR A 8 10.31 10.19 8.81
N GLY A 9 10.03 8.91 9.02
CA GLY A 9 9.10 8.17 8.18
C GLY A 9 9.46 8.27 6.70
N VAL A 10 8.47 8.59 5.86
CA VAL A 10 8.63 8.78 4.40
C VAL A 10 8.80 10.25 4.00
N TYR A 11 9.09 11.14 4.97
CA TYR A 11 9.07 12.60 4.75
C TYR A 11 10.43 13.21 4.40
N LEU A 12 11.49 12.41 4.37
CA LEU A 12 12.85 12.88 4.10
C LEU A 12 13.14 12.92 2.60
N ASN A 13 13.09 14.10 1.99
CA ASN A 13 13.30 14.31 0.55
C ASN A 13 12.53 13.32 -0.31
N SER A 14 11.24 13.15 -0.02
CA SER A 14 10.40 12.15 -0.67
C SER A 14 9.93 12.59 -2.05
N THR A 15 9.63 11.60 -2.87
CA THR A 15 9.06 11.78 -4.20
C THR A 15 7.86 10.86 -4.34
N ILE A 16 6.72 11.42 -4.71
CA ILE A 16 5.49 10.68 -4.99
C ILE A 16 5.39 10.44 -6.48
N TYR A 17 5.10 9.21 -6.84
CA TYR A 17 4.81 8.81 -8.22
C TYR A 17 3.32 8.50 -8.32
N ILE A 18 2.58 9.36 -9.01
CA ILE A 18 1.17 9.15 -9.32
C ILE A 18 1.02 9.17 -10.84
N VAL A 19 0.68 8.04 -11.42
CA VAL A 19 0.52 7.91 -12.87
C VAL A 19 1.82 8.25 -13.60
N GLU A 20 1.76 9.16 -14.56
CA GLU A 20 2.93 9.68 -15.28
C GLU A 20 3.52 10.92 -14.60
N CYS A 21 2.89 11.41 -13.55
CA CYS A 21 3.30 12.59 -12.80
C CYS A 21 4.21 12.21 -11.63
N THR A 22 5.20 13.05 -11.41
CA THR A 22 6.12 12.94 -10.28
C THR A 22 6.01 14.21 -9.46
N PHE A 23 5.79 14.05 -8.16
CA PHE A 23 5.67 15.16 -7.22
C PHE A 23 6.74 15.04 -6.15
N ASN A 24 7.44 16.14 -5.89
CA ASN A 24 8.35 16.23 -4.76
C ASN A 24 7.57 16.68 -3.51
N GLU A 25 6.70 15.81 -3.04
CA GLU A 25 5.79 16.04 -1.93
C GLU A 25 5.68 14.78 -1.06
N VAL A 26 4.83 14.84 -0.06
CA VAL A 26 4.48 13.72 0.80
C VAL A 26 2.98 13.49 0.78
N PRO A 27 2.51 12.29 1.12
CA PRO A 27 1.09 12.01 1.25
C PRO A 27 0.37 13.06 2.10
N ASN A 28 -0.87 13.39 1.74
CA ASN A 28 -1.73 14.37 2.42
C ASN A 28 -1.28 15.84 2.30
N VAL A 29 -0.52 16.19 1.25
CA VAL A 29 -0.14 17.58 0.94
C VAL A 29 0.63 18.26 2.07
N VAL A 30 1.30 17.52 2.92
CA VAL A 30 2.20 18.04 3.96
C VAL A 30 3.59 18.22 3.34
N GLY A 31 4.23 19.36 3.56
CA GLY A 31 5.57 19.61 3.03
C GLY A 31 6.59 18.57 3.47
N TYR A 32 7.57 18.27 2.62
CA TYR A 32 8.65 17.33 2.91
C TYR A 32 9.92 18.04 3.40
N ALA A 33 10.76 17.32 4.14
CA ALA A 33 12.00 17.85 4.70
C ALA A 33 13.15 17.77 3.67
N ALA A 34 13.10 18.60 2.63
CA ALA A 34 14.07 18.57 1.53
C ALA A 34 15.52 18.82 2.00
N HIS A 35 15.71 19.87 2.76
CA HIS A 35 17.06 20.33 3.16
C HIS A 35 17.68 19.50 4.29
N LEU A 36 16.89 18.71 5.01
CA LEU A 36 17.44 17.88 6.09
C LEU A 36 18.32 16.77 5.53
N THR A 37 17.97 16.19 4.40
CA THR A 37 18.80 15.16 3.74
C THR A 37 20.19 15.67 3.42
N ASP A 38 20.29 16.87 2.84
CA ASP A 38 21.57 17.46 2.46
C ASP A 38 22.44 17.69 3.70
N LYS A 39 21.84 18.19 4.78
CA LYS A 39 22.56 18.38 6.06
C LYS A 39 23.02 17.07 6.69
N LEU A 40 22.26 15.99 6.57
CA LEU A 40 22.68 14.68 7.06
C LEU A 40 23.84 14.12 6.22
N VAL A 41 23.84 14.33 4.91
CA VAL A 41 24.96 13.97 4.03
C VAL A 41 26.21 14.80 4.39
N ASP A 42 26.08 16.11 4.59
CA ASP A 42 27.16 16.99 5.02
C ASP A 42 27.81 16.54 6.35
N LEU A 43 27.01 15.94 7.23
CA LEU A 43 27.46 15.33 8.48
C LEU A 43 28.08 13.94 8.32
N GLY A 44 28.20 13.44 7.09
CA GLY A 44 28.83 12.15 6.78
C GLY A 44 27.91 10.94 6.88
N LEU A 45 26.58 11.12 6.99
CA LEU A 45 25.65 9.99 6.97
C LEU A 45 25.48 9.44 5.56
N ASN A 46 25.54 8.12 5.41
CA ASN A 46 25.32 7.45 4.14
C ASN A 46 23.83 7.28 3.90
N MET A 47 23.27 8.13 3.07
CA MET A 47 21.84 8.14 2.72
C MET A 47 21.56 7.21 1.55
N ARG A 48 20.41 6.52 1.61
CA ARG A 48 19.91 5.69 0.52
C ARG A 48 18.43 5.94 0.29
N ARG A 49 18.00 5.83 -0.95
CA ARG A 49 16.59 5.96 -1.32
C ARG A 49 15.92 4.60 -1.35
N PHE A 50 14.81 4.49 -0.63
CA PHE A 50 13.91 3.35 -0.66
C PHE A 50 12.58 3.72 -1.29
N LYS A 51 11.92 2.75 -1.90
CA LYS A 51 10.57 2.88 -2.46
C LYS A 51 9.60 1.99 -1.70
N THR A 52 8.38 2.44 -1.57
CA THR A 52 7.22 1.66 -1.18
C THR A 52 6.06 1.98 -2.11
N TRP A 53 5.04 1.15 -2.12
CA TRP A 53 3.82 1.36 -2.88
C TRP A 53 2.62 1.30 -1.95
N THR A 54 1.59 2.07 -2.28
CA THR A 54 0.31 2.04 -1.59
C THR A 54 -0.78 1.55 -2.54
N PRO A 55 -1.83 0.89 -2.04
CA PRO A 55 -3.03 0.62 -2.82
C PRO A 55 -3.90 1.89 -2.86
N ALA A 56 -4.95 1.86 -3.69
CA ALA A 56 -6.00 2.86 -3.61
C ALA A 56 -6.84 2.64 -2.34
N ILE A 57 -7.46 3.71 -1.88
CA ILE A 57 -8.50 3.67 -0.86
C ILE A 57 -9.85 3.64 -1.58
N ILE A 58 -10.72 2.74 -1.16
CA ILE A 58 -12.03 2.52 -1.78
C ILE A 58 -13.13 2.92 -0.80
N HIS A 59 -14.22 3.48 -1.33
CA HIS A 59 -15.36 3.85 -0.52
C HIS A 59 -16.18 2.61 -0.13
N ARG A 60 -16.49 2.45 1.14
CA ARG A 60 -17.17 1.27 1.70
C ARG A 60 -18.47 0.91 0.99
N ASP A 61 -19.26 1.93 0.61
CA ASP A 61 -20.58 1.72 0.01
C ASP A 61 -20.49 1.18 -1.44
N SER A 62 -19.32 1.14 -2.05
CA SER A 62 -19.09 0.56 -3.37
C SER A 62 -18.71 -0.93 -3.33
N ILE A 63 -18.54 -1.50 -2.12
CA ILE A 63 -18.06 -2.86 -1.91
C ILE A 63 -19.24 -3.79 -1.62
N ASP A 64 -19.32 -4.90 -2.33
CA ASP A 64 -20.24 -5.98 -2.01
C ASP A 64 -19.59 -7.03 -1.12
N PHE A 65 -19.63 -6.80 0.17
CA PHE A 65 -19.06 -7.69 1.18
C PHE A 65 -19.68 -9.09 1.22
N SER A 66 -20.89 -9.26 0.67
CA SER A 66 -21.56 -10.57 0.64
C SER A 66 -20.82 -11.60 -0.23
N GLN A 67 -19.96 -11.13 -1.12
CA GLN A 67 -19.15 -11.96 -2.01
C GLN A 67 -17.75 -12.30 -1.45
N MET A 68 -17.48 -11.89 -0.22
CA MET A 68 -16.14 -11.99 0.40
C MET A 68 -16.16 -12.90 1.62
N GLU A 69 -15.04 -13.54 1.88
CA GLU A 69 -14.80 -14.29 3.11
C GLU A 69 -14.51 -13.32 4.26
N ILE A 70 -15.18 -13.51 5.39
CA ILE A 70 -14.92 -12.69 6.59
C ILE A 70 -13.68 -13.26 7.29
N GLN A 71 -12.76 -12.37 7.62
CA GLN A 71 -11.60 -12.67 8.43
C GLN A 71 -11.82 -12.03 9.81
N GLU A 72 -12.30 -12.84 10.74
CA GLU A 72 -12.51 -12.42 12.13
C GLU A 72 -11.17 -12.14 12.84
N GLY A 73 -11.24 -11.30 13.88
CA GLY A 73 -10.12 -11.12 14.80
C GLY A 73 -9.90 -12.32 15.72
N ASP A 74 -8.86 -12.26 16.53
CA ASP A 74 -8.54 -13.33 17.48
C ASP A 74 -9.67 -13.54 18.51
N ALA A 75 -10.11 -14.77 18.72
CA ALA A 75 -11.10 -15.12 19.73
C ALA A 75 -10.63 -14.75 21.16
N LYS A 76 -9.32 -14.73 21.36
CA LYS A 76 -8.67 -14.29 22.59
C LYS A 76 -7.63 -13.23 22.26
N ILE A 77 -7.95 -11.97 22.57
CA ILE A 77 -7.04 -10.86 22.32
C ILE A 77 -5.85 -10.96 23.29
N THR A 78 -4.65 -10.99 22.73
CA THR A 78 -3.41 -10.86 23.50
C THR A 78 -2.85 -9.45 23.31
N PRO A 79 -2.72 -8.64 24.37
CA PRO A 79 -2.15 -7.31 24.26
C PRO A 79 -0.72 -7.34 23.73
N PHE A 80 -0.34 -6.38 22.89
CA PHE A 80 1.05 -6.21 22.44
C PHE A 80 1.95 -5.65 23.55
N SER A 81 1.38 -4.88 24.48
CA SER A 81 2.12 -4.29 25.59
C SER A 81 2.13 -5.21 26.79
N PHE A 82 3.28 -5.47 27.37
CA PHE A 82 3.45 -6.16 28.65
C PHE A 82 2.85 -5.39 29.84
N MET A 83 2.49 -4.11 29.65
CA MET A 83 1.86 -3.27 30.66
C MET A 83 0.33 -3.37 30.67
N SER A 84 -0.24 -4.10 29.72
CA SER A 84 -1.68 -4.28 29.57
C SER A 84 -2.08 -5.69 30.01
N ASP A 85 -2.91 -5.79 31.05
CA ASP A 85 -3.37 -7.09 31.56
C ASP A 85 -4.48 -7.68 30.66
N LYS A 86 -5.40 -6.82 30.17
CA LYS A 86 -6.53 -7.23 29.34
C LYS A 86 -6.93 -6.10 28.39
N LEU A 87 -7.40 -6.47 27.21
CA LEU A 87 -8.06 -5.57 26.27
C LEU A 87 -9.51 -6.03 26.07
N GLU A 88 -10.44 -5.10 26.28
CA GLU A 88 -11.85 -5.26 25.95
C GLU A 88 -12.18 -4.26 24.86
N ILE A 89 -12.12 -4.72 23.60
CA ILE A 89 -12.40 -3.91 22.42
C ILE A 89 -13.35 -4.68 21.49
N ASP A 90 -14.23 -3.95 20.84
CA ASP A 90 -15.01 -4.49 19.73
C ASP A 90 -14.10 -4.62 18.51
N GLN A 91 -13.83 -5.85 18.09
CA GLN A 91 -13.02 -6.11 16.91
C GLN A 91 -13.84 -5.88 15.65
N VAL A 92 -13.25 -5.22 14.68
CA VAL A 92 -13.83 -5.06 13.33
C VAL A 92 -13.17 -6.07 12.40
N PRO A 93 -13.94 -6.99 11.80
CA PRO A 93 -13.37 -7.99 10.90
C PRO A 93 -12.86 -7.35 9.60
N CYS A 94 -11.84 -7.97 9.02
CA CYS A 94 -11.42 -7.71 7.65
C CYS A 94 -12.19 -8.61 6.69
N HIS A 95 -12.14 -8.29 5.41
CA HIS A 95 -12.73 -9.13 4.38
C HIS A 95 -11.66 -9.55 3.39
N LEU A 96 -11.68 -10.82 3.01
CA LEU A 96 -10.75 -11.39 2.06
C LEU A 96 -11.32 -11.27 0.65
N ALA A 97 -10.64 -10.52 -0.20
CA ALA A 97 -10.86 -10.51 -1.64
C ALA A 97 -9.68 -11.18 -2.36
N ARG A 98 -9.85 -11.48 -3.64
CA ARG A 98 -8.82 -12.14 -4.43
C ARG A 98 -8.75 -11.53 -5.82
N THR A 99 -7.53 -11.40 -6.33
CA THR A 99 -7.33 -11.20 -7.76
C THR A 99 -7.72 -12.46 -8.53
N ASN A 100 -7.89 -12.33 -9.82
CA ASN A 100 -8.20 -13.44 -10.74
C ASN A 100 -7.41 -13.28 -12.05
N THR A 101 -7.65 -14.17 -13.00
CA THR A 101 -6.96 -14.14 -14.30
C THR A 101 -7.23 -12.89 -15.11
N ASP A 102 -8.44 -12.31 -15.02
CA ASP A 102 -8.77 -11.05 -15.70
C ASP A 102 -8.03 -9.88 -15.06
N THR A 103 -7.95 -9.85 -13.71
CA THR A 103 -7.11 -8.90 -12.96
C THR A 103 -5.65 -8.98 -13.39
N HIS A 104 -5.11 -10.20 -13.47
CA HIS A 104 -3.72 -10.41 -13.89
C HIS A 104 -3.49 -9.97 -15.34
N LYS A 105 -4.45 -10.23 -16.22
CA LYS A 105 -4.37 -9.78 -17.61
C LYS A 105 -4.32 -8.25 -17.70
N VAL A 106 -5.19 -7.54 -16.98
CA VAL A 106 -5.18 -6.05 -16.94
C VAL A 106 -3.81 -5.55 -16.49
N ILE A 107 -3.20 -6.16 -15.46
CA ILE A 107 -1.88 -5.77 -14.96
C ILE A 107 -0.80 -6.02 -16.02
N LEU A 108 -0.76 -7.21 -16.62
CA LEU A 108 0.26 -7.58 -17.60
C LEU A 108 0.16 -6.76 -18.89
N ASP A 109 -1.03 -6.47 -19.37
CA ASP A 109 -1.26 -5.64 -20.56
C ASP A 109 -0.77 -4.19 -20.37
N ASN A 110 -0.59 -3.75 -19.12
CA ASN A 110 -0.18 -2.40 -18.75
C ASN A 110 1.16 -2.34 -18.00
N ILE A 111 1.89 -3.43 -17.93
CA ILE A 111 3.08 -3.57 -17.06
C ILE A 111 4.15 -2.49 -17.33
N GLU A 112 4.38 -2.14 -18.59
CA GLU A 112 5.37 -1.14 -18.99
C GLU A 112 4.98 0.29 -18.60
N ARG A 113 3.71 0.52 -18.24
CA ARG A 113 3.20 1.79 -17.75
C ARG A 113 3.43 1.95 -16.24
N SER A 114 3.79 0.89 -15.54
CA SER A 114 4.16 0.93 -14.13
C SER A 114 5.40 1.80 -13.95
N ALA A 115 5.40 2.69 -12.95
CA ALA A 115 6.56 3.52 -12.65
C ALA A 115 7.81 2.68 -12.33
N MET A 116 7.60 1.48 -11.79
CA MET A 116 8.67 0.53 -11.48
C MET A 116 9.27 -0.10 -12.74
N TYR A 117 8.43 -0.57 -13.66
CA TYR A 117 8.87 -1.29 -14.87
C TYR A 117 9.31 -0.35 -16.00
N SER A 118 8.83 0.90 -16.00
CA SER A 118 9.27 1.94 -16.95
C SER A 118 10.66 2.51 -16.66
N GLY A 119 11.32 2.10 -15.56
CA GLY A 119 12.63 2.62 -15.16
C GLY A 119 12.61 4.03 -14.55
N LYS A 120 11.43 4.63 -14.33
CA LYS A 120 11.30 5.97 -13.72
C LYS A 120 11.72 6.01 -12.25
N VAL A 121 11.64 4.88 -11.54
CA VAL A 121 11.95 4.82 -10.11
C VAL A 121 13.37 4.31 -9.89
N ASN A 122 14.26 5.20 -9.49
CA ASN A 122 15.62 4.84 -9.07
C ASN A 122 15.69 4.72 -7.54
N ALA A 123 15.19 3.61 -7.00
CA ALA A 123 15.20 3.34 -5.57
C ALA A 123 15.18 1.84 -5.29
N THR A 124 15.73 1.45 -4.14
CA THR A 124 15.70 0.05 -3.70
C THR A 124 14.32 -0.27 -3.13
N GLY A 125 13.72 -1.38 -3.53
CA GLY A 125 12.51 -1.90 -2.92
C GLY A 125 12.75 -2.31 -1.46
N ALA A 126 11.86 -1.92 -0.56
CA ALA A 126 11.88 -2.47 0.78
C ALA A 126 11.58 -3.98 0.72
N ARG A 127 12.27 -4.77 1.56
CA ARG A 127 12.02 -6.21 1.66
C ARG A 127 10.56 -6.43 2.12
N TYR A 128 9.90 -7.41 1.55
CA TYR A 128 8.48 -7.73 1.83
C TYR A 128 7.45 -6.64 1.48
N CYS A 129 7.78 -5.72 0.58
CA CYS A 129 6.84 -4.76 0.01
C CYS A 129 6.73 -4.94 -1.52
N PRO A 130 6.28 -6.11 -2.00
CA PRO A 130 6.07 -6.31 -3.42
C PRO A 130 4.83 -5.55 -3.88
N SER A 131 4.89 -4.91 -5.04
CA SER A 131 3.69 -4.44 -5.72
C SER A 131 2.86 -5.62 -6.25
N ILE A 132 1.62 -5.37 -6.64
CA ILE A 132 0.81 -6.42 -7.28
C ILE A 132 1.43 -6.84 -8.62
N GLU A 133 2.06 -5.92 -9.35
CA GLU A 133 2.80 -6.21 -10.58
C GLU A 133 3.92 -7.21 -10.30
N ASP A 134 4.70 -7.01 -9.23
CA ASP A 134 5.75 -7.93 -8.82
C ASP A 134 5.21 -9.33 -8.51
N LYS A 135 4.06 -9.40 -7.84
CA LYS A 135 3.41 -10.68 -7.51
C LYS A 135 2.99 -11.42 -8.76
N VAL A 136 2.32 -10.73 -9.69
CA VAL A 136 1.81 -11.32 -10.93
C VAL A 136 2.94 -11.79 -11.84
N VAL A 137 4.03 -11.02 -11.93
CA VAL A 137 5.20 -11.39 -12.75
C VAL A 137 6.00 -12.53 -12.12
N ARG A 138 6.31 -12.44 -10.82
CA ARG A 138 7.17 -13.44 -10.14
C ARG A 138 6.48 -14.75 -9.84
N PHE A 139 5.17 -14.72 -9.67
CA PHE A 139 4.35 -15.89 -9.36
C PHE A 139 3.30 -16.09 -10.44
N SER A 140 3.76 -16.13 -11.69
CA SER A 140 2.90 -16.25 -12.87
C SER A 140 2.14 -17.59 -12.96
N ASP A 141 2.54 -18.58 -12.17
CA ASP A 141 1.85 -19.85 -11.97
C ASP A 141 0.61 -19.74 -11.07
N LYS A 142 0.45 -18.61 -10.35
CA LYS A 142 -0.68 -18.36 -9.48
C LYS A 142 -1.81 -17.67 -10.24
N GLU A 143 -2.97 -18.26 -10.21
CA GLU A 143 -4.19 -17.66 -10.81
C GLU A 143 -4.81 -16.57 -9.94
N SER A 144 -4.37 -16.45 -8.69
CA SER A 144 -4.98 -15.58 -7.68
C SER A 144 -4.00 -15.17 -6.60
N HIS A 145 -4.09 -13.93 -6.15
CA HIS A 145 -3.42 -13.38 -4.97
C HIS A 145 -4.45 -12.87 -3.97
N GLN A 146 -4.17 -13.10 -2.69
CA GLN A 146 -4.99 -12.60 -1.59
C GLN A 146 -4.82 -11.11 -1.40
N THR A 147 -5.93 -10.44 -1.11
CA THR A 147 -6.00 -9.05 -0.67
C THR A 147 -6.94 -8.96 0.53
N PHE A 148 -6.65 -8.05 1.46
CA PHE A 148 -7.49 -7.82 2.62
C PHE A 148 -8.12 -6.43 2.51
N ILE A 149 -9.41 -6.35 2.78
CA ILE A 149 -10.17 -5.10 2.81
C ILE A 149 -10.34 -4.72 4.27
N GLU A 150 -9.71 -3.62 4.65
CA GLU A 150 -9.56 -3.18 6.03
C GLU A 150 -10.12 -1.76 6.17
N PRO A 151 -10.91 -1.44 7.22
CA PRO A 151 -11.32 -0.08 7.46
C PRO A 151 -10.13 0.79 7.88
N GLU A 152 -9.99 1.97 7.30
CA GLU A 152 -8.99 2.97 7.71
C GLU A 152 -9.28 3.53 9.12
N GLY A 153 -10.51 3.41 9.58
CA GLY A 153 -10.92 3.83 10.89
C GLY A 153 -12.38 3.50 11.19
N LEU A 154 -12.75 3.54 12.46
CA LEU A 154 -14.10 3.15 12.90
C LEU A 154 -15.20 4.12 12.41
N ASN A 155 -14.86 5.37 12.15
CA ASN A 155 -15.81 6.45 11.83
C ASN A 155 -15.65 6.97 10.38
N THR A 156 -14.97 6.23 9.51
CA THR A 156 -14.81 6.57 8.10
C THR A 156 -15.40 5.49 7.20
N LYS A 157 -15.72 5.87 5.96
CA LYS A 157 -16.09 4.93 4.89
C LYS A 157 -14.91 4.54 4.02
N GLU A 158 -13.71 4.94 4.39
CA GLU A 158 -12.50 4.62 3.66
C GLU A 158 -12.03 3.21 4.01
N MET A 159 -11.81 2.42 2.95
CA MET A 159 -11.35 1.03 3.05
C MET A 159 -9.99 0.90 2.37
N TYR A 160 -9.02 0.42 3.12
CA TYR A 160 -7.68 0.10 2.64
C TYR A 160 -7.67 -1.30 2.03
N ILE A 161 -7.05 -1.46 0.86
CA ILE A 161 -6.99 -2.75 0.19
C ILE A 161 -5.57 -3.30 0.25
N GLN A 162 -5.27 -3.96 1.33
CA GLN A 162 -3.95 -4.53 1.57
C GLN A 162 -3.61 -5.62 0.56
N GLY A 163 -2.41 -5.60 0.04
CA GLY A 163 -1.87 -6.65 -0.84
C GLY A 163 -1.96 -6.35 -2.33
N ILE A 164 -2.55 -5.20 -2.71
CA ILE A 164 -2.68 -4.75 -4.11
C ILE A 164 -2.01 -3.39 -4.36
N SER A 165 -1.00 -3.07 -3.57
CA SER A 165 -0.20 -1.87 -3.80
C SER A 165 0.38 -1.86 -5.22
N THR A 166 0.32 -0.71 -5.88
CA THR A 166 0.67 -0.62 -7.31
C THR A 166 1.26 0.73 -7.67
N SER A 167 2.00 0.78 -8.77
CA SER A 167 2.47 2.00 -9.41
C SER A 167 1.86 2.21 -10.81
N LEU A 168 0.83 1.44 -11.14
CA LEU A 168 0.09 1.56 -12.40
C LEU A 168 -0.76 2.83 -12.44
N PRO A 169 -1.08 3.35 -13.64
CA PRO A 169 -1.95 4.50 -13.81
C PRO A 169 -3.33 4.33 -13.18
N PHE A 170 -3.95 5.45 -12.81
CA PHE A 170 -5.26 5.48 -12.12
C PHE A 170 -6.33 4.68 -12.86
N GLU A 171 -6.48 4.90 -14.17
CA GLU A 171 -7.50 4.20 -14.97
C GLU A 171 -7.24 2.69 -15.07
N VAL A 172 -6.00 2.25 -14.95
CA VAL A 172 -5.64 0.83 -14.86
C VAL A 172 -5.99 0.28 -13.48
N GLN A 173 -5.72 1.05 -12.42
CA GLN A 173 -6.12 0.67 -11.07
C GLN A 173 -7.64 0.47 -10.96
N VAL A 174 -8.44 1.38 -11.55
CA VAL A 174 -9.90 1.23 -11.61
C VAL A 174 -10.29 -0.09 -12.31
N GLN A 175 -9.65 -0.44 -13.42
CA GLN A 175 -9.91 -1.71 -14.10
C GLN A 175 -9.52 -2.92 -13.25
N ILE A 176 -8.39 -2.84 -12.54
CA ILE A 176 -7.94 -3.88 -11.60
C ILE A 176 -9.01 -4.13 -10.55
N TYR A 177 -9.46 -3.10 -9.84
CA TYR A 177 -10.47 -3.26 -8.80
C TYR A 177 -11.79 -3.79 -9.36
N LYS A 178 -12.28 -3.24 -10.47
CA LYS A 178 -13.53 -3.68 -11.11
C LYS A 178 -13.51 -5.11 -11.66
N SER A 179 -12.33 -5.67 -11.88
CA SER A 179 -12.17 -7.08 -12.27
C SER A 179 -12.25 -8.05 -11.08
N MET A 180 -12.17 -7.53 -9.85
CA MET A 180 -12.17 -8.33 -8.64
C MET A 180 -13.59 -8.51 -8.11
N LYS A 181 -13.91 -9.74 -7.68
CA LYS A 181 -15.23 -10.09 -7.17
C LYS A 181 -15.58 -9.29 -5.91
N GLY A 182 -16.75 -8.63 -5.92
CA GLY A 182 -17.23 -7.76 -4.86
C GLY A 182 -16.71 -6.32 -4.93
N LEU A 183 -15.86 -5.97 -5.92
CA LEU A 183 -15.32 -4.64 -6.16
C LEU A 183 -15.74 -4.05 -7.52
N GLU A 184 -16.72 -4.63 -8.19
CA GLU A 184 -17.15 -4.25 -9.55
C GLU A 184 -17.66 -2.82 -9.63
N ASN A 185 -18.12 -2.26 -8.50
CA ASN A 185 -18.63 -0.89 -8.38
C ASN A 185 -17.63 0.10 -7.75
N ALA A 186 -16.39 -0.34 -7.52
CA ALA A 186 -15.36 0.47 -6.91
C ALA A 186 -14.78 1.54 -7.86
#